data_e51193cead2b1048aef5a8fe8f35a5e5
#
_entry.id   e51193cead2b1048aef5a8fe8f35a5e5
#
_cell.length_a   1.000
_cell.length_b   1.000
_cell.length_c   1.000
_cell.angle_alpha   90.00
_cell.angle_beta   90.00
_cell.angle_gamma   90.00
#
_symmetry.space_group_name_H-M   'P 1'
#
loop_
_entity.id
_entity.type
_entity.pdbx_description
1 polymer ?
#
loop_
_entity_poly.entity_id
_entity_poly.type
_entity_poly.pdbx_seq_one_letter_code
_entity_poly.pdbx_strand_id
1 'polypeptide(L)'
;KSSAASDVYKRQIHMNIALIADDGKKELMVQFCIAYCGILAKHELCSTFTTGRLISEATGLKIRTYLHSAQGCQQLDARIAYNEIDLVLFFCDAESGNFDEVNRMARLCDQRQIPFASNVATAEVLILGLNRGDLDWRDIVNPKKKS
;
A
#
# COMPACT_ATOMS: atom_id res chain seq x y z
N LYS A 1 -17.72 31.15 -4.92
CA LYS A 1 -17.30 30.70 -5.44
C LYS A 1 -17.09 29.59 -5.06
N SER A 2 -17.22 29.30 -5.28
CA SER A 2 -16.82 28.09 -5.37
C SER A 2 -15.99 27.52 -4.28
N SER A 3 -15.85 28.18 -3.20
CA SER A 3 -15.04 27.63 -2.15
C SER A 3 -15.65 26.36 -1.58
N ALA A 4 -16.95 26.29 -1.39
CA ALA A 4 -17.59 25.07 -0.92
C ALA A 4 -17.48 23.94 -1.94
N ALA A 5 -17.66 24.25 -3.22
CA ALA A 5 -17.51 23.24 -4.27
C ALA A 5 -16.07 22.76 -4.37
N SER A 6 -15.13 23.68 -4.22
CA SER A 6 -13.72 23.35 -4.25
C SER A 6 -13.35 22.43 -3.09
N ASP A 7 -13.92 22.68 -1.91
CA ASP A 7 -13.66 21.84 -0.75
C ASP A 7 -14.21 20.42 -0.94
N VAL A 8 -15.36 20.31 -1.57
CA VAL A 8 -15.93 18.99 -1.87
C VAL A 8 -15.01 18.20 -2.79
N TYR A 9 -14.49 18.85 -3.84
CA TYR A 9 -13.60 18.17 -4.77
C TYR A 9 -12.25 17.85 -4.15
N LYS A 10 -11.85 18.61 -3.15
CA LYS A 10 -10.58 18.39 -2.49
C LYS A 10 -10.69 17.52 -1.26
N ARG A 11 -11.89 17.01 -0.97
CA ARG A 11 -12.06 16.17 0.19
C ARG A 11 -11.15 14.96 0.09
N GLN A 12 -10.47 14.70 1.19
CA GLN A 12 -9.53 13.60 1.27
C GLN A 12 -10.25 12.26 1.11
N ILE A 13 -9.79 11.46 0.15
CA ILE A 13 -10.25 10.10 -0.01
C ILE A 13 -9.19 9.20 0.61
N HIS A 14 -9.62 8.43 1.63
CA HIS A 14 -8.71 7.52 2.31
C HIS A 14 -8.61 6.22 1.53
N MET A 15 -7.38 5.85 1.20
CA MET A 15 -7.11 4.60 0.51
C MET A 15 -6.42 3.65 1.47
N ASN A 16 -6.54 2.36 1.20
CA ASN A 16 -5.88 1.32 1.99
C ASN A 16 -4.62 0.89 1.25
N ILE A 17 -3.47 1.08 1.88
CA ILE A 17 -2.17 0.82 1.27
C ILE A 17 -1.46 -0.28 2.05
N ALA A 18 -1.00 -1.32 1.34
CA ALA A 18 -0.22 -2.39 1.93
C ALA A 18 1.26 -2.17 1.63
N LEU A 19 2.09 -2.24 2.65
CA LEU A 19 3.53 -2.01 2.56
C LEU A 19 4.25 -3.29 2.98
N ILE A 20 4.92 -3.94 2.05
CA ILE A 20 5.58 -5.22 2.29
C ILE A 20 7.00 -5.14 1.72
N ALA A 21 7.94 -5.80 2.38
CA ALA A 21 9.32 -5.83 1.90
C ALA A 21 9.99 -7.12 2.28
N ASP A 22 10.74 -7.70 1.34
CA ASP A 22 11.67 -8.78 1.67
C ASP A 22 12.71 -8.28 2.67
N ASP A 23 13.34 -9.19 3.39
CA ASP A 23 14.29 -8.82 4.44
C ASP A 23 15.38 -7.88 3.90
N GLY A 24 15.90 -8.15 2.72
CA GLY A 24 16.93 -7.31 2.14
C GLY A 24 16.45 -5.96 1.65
N LYS A 25 15.14 -5.73 1.66
CA LYS A 25 14.56 -4.48 1.17
C LYS A 25 13.82 -3.70 2.24
N LYS A 26 13.88 -4.13 3.50
CA LYS A 26 13.17 -3.46 4.57
C LYS A 26 13.69 -2.05 4.80
N GLU A 27 15.00 -1.86 4.72
CA GLU A 27 15.56 -0.53 4.89
C GLU A 27 15.12 0.41 3.77
N LEU A 28 15.11 -0.08 2.54
CA LEU A 28 14.62 0.70 1.41
C LEU A 28 13.16 1.09 1.60
N MET A 29 12.33 0.18 2.09
CA MET A 29 10.94 0.49 2.39
C MET A 29 10.82 1.58 3.45
N VAL A 30 11.62 1.51 4.50
CA VAL A 30 11.64 2.54 5.55
C VAL A 30 12.02 3.90 4.95
N GLN A 31 13.06 3.92 4.11
CA GLN A 31 13.50 5.15 3.44
C GLN A 31 12.38 5.73 2.57
N PHE A 32 11.71 4.87 1.82
CA PHE A 32 10.58 5.30 0.99
C PHE A 32 9.48 5.93 1.86
N CYS A 33 9.16 5.28 2.96
CA CYS A 33 8.10 5.78 3.85
C CYS A 33 8.49 7.08 4.55
N ILE A 34 9.77 7.27 4.83
CA ILE A 34 10.24 8.56 5.34
C ILE A 34 10.04 9.64 4.28
N ALA A 35 10.45 9.36 3.04
CA ALA A 35 10.36 10.33 1.97
C ALA A 35 8.92 10.73 1.66
N TYR A 36 8.00 9.78 1.73
CA TYR A 36 6.59 10.01 1.38
C TYR A 36 5.66 9.99 2.57
N CYS A 37 6.21 10.27 3.75
CA CYS A 37 5.45 10.22 5.01
C CYS A 37 4.21 11.11 4.97
N GLY A 38 4.34 12.31 4.41
CA GLY A 38 3.22 13.25 4.34
C GLY A 38 2.04 12.71 3.52
N ILE A 39 2.32 12.00 2.45
CA ILE A 39 1.27 11.39 1.65
C ILE A 39 0.69 10.18 2.39
N LEU A 40 1.56 9.31 2.89
CA LEU A 40 1.13 8.08 3.54
C LEU A 40 0.28 8.35 4.78
N ALA A 41 0.57 9.43 5.50
CA ALA A 41 -0.18 9.77 6.72
C ALA A 41 -1.66 10.05 6.45
N LYS A 42 -2.02 10.33 5.21
CA LYS A 42 -3.41 10.62 4.84
C LYS A 42 -4.23 9.36 4.61
N HIS A 43 -3.62 8.19 4.67
CA HIS A 43 -4.27 6.95 4.25
C HIS A 43 -4.16 5.88 5.33
N GLU A 44 -4.91 4.80 5.16
CA GLU A 44 -4.85 3.65 6.05
C GLU A 44 -3.74 2.72 5.59
N LEU A 45 -2.83 2.39 6.50
CA LEU A 45 -1.66 1.61 6.15
C LEU A 45 -1.69 0.25 6.86
N CYS A 46 -1.26 -0.78 6.15
CA CYS A 46 -1.07 -2.10 6.74
C CYS A 46 0.22 -2.72 6.22
N SER A 47 0.73 -3.69 6.96
CA SER A 47 2.01 -4.32 6.65
C SER A 47 2.13 -5.63 7.41
N THR A 48 3.17 -6.39 7.11
CA THR A 48 3.57 -7.49 7.97
C THR A 48 4.22 -6.91 9.23
N PHE A 49 4.25 -7.70 10.31
CA PHE A 49 4.60 -7.17 11.63
C PHE A 49 5.97 -6.50 11.68
N THR A 50 7.01 -7.19 11.23
CA THR A 50 8.36 -6.65 11.33
C THR A 50 8.53 -5.38 10.49
N THR A 51 8.06 -5.41 9.25
CA THR A 51 8.17 -4.26 8.36
C THR A 51 7.37 -3.07 8.91
N GLY A 52 6.14 -3.32 9.34
CA GLY A 52 5.30 -2.26 9.87
C GLY A 52 5.89 -1.62 11.10
N ARG A 53 6.49 -2.43 11.96
CA ARG A 53 7.13 -1.92 13.17
C ARG A 53 8.32 -1.02 12.84
N LEU A 54 9.16 -1.45 11.90
CA LEU A 54 10.30 -0.64 11.48
C LEU A 54 9.86 0.70 10.91
N ILE A 55 8.81 0.69 10.08
CA ILE A 55 8.29 1.92 9.50
C ILE A 55 7.73 2.83 10.59
N SER A 56 6.94 2.28 11.49
CA SER A 56 6.33 3.08 12.57
C SER A 56 7.38 3.70 13.46
N GLU A 57 8.44 2.97 13.78
CA GLU A 57 9.52 3.50 14.61
C GLU A 57 10.26 4.64 13.95
N ALA A 58 10.41 4.57 12.63
CA ALA A 58 11.15 5.59 11.90
C ALA A 58 10.32 6.82 11.55
N THR A 59 9.00 6.66 11.38
CA THR A 59 8.15 7.72 10.82
C THR A 59 7.05 8.20 11.75
N GLY A 60 6.68 7.40 12.72
CA GLY A 60 5.51 7.69 13.55
C GLY A 60 4.19 7.36 12.89
N LEU A 61 4.19 6.80 11.69
CA LEU A 61 2.96 6.41 11.02
C LEU A 61 2.27 5.27 11.76
N LYS A 62 0.94 5.30 11.76
CA LYS A 62 0.13 4.24 12.35
C LYS A 62 -0.08 3.17 11.30
N ILE A 63 0.33 1.94 11.59
CA ILE A 63 0.28 0.86 10.64
C ILE A 63 -0.36 -0.35 11.29
N ARG A 64 -1.42 -0.89 10.66
CA ARG A 64 -2.00 -2.15 11.10
C ARG A 64 -1.07 -3.28 10.66
N THR A 65 -0.66 -4.14 11.58
CA THR A 65 0.27 -5.20 11.25
C THR A 65 -0.38 -6.57 11.32
N TYR A 66 0.13 -7.48 10.51
CA TYR A 66 -0.30 -8.86 10.45
C TYR A 66 0.89 -9.78 10.61
N LEU A 67 0.67 -10.94 11.21
CA LEU A 67 1.73 -11.92 11.34
C LEU A 67 2.07 -12.50 9.97
N HIS A 68 3.34 -12.76 9.76
CA HIS A 68 3.84 -13.34 8.53
C HIS A 68 4.45 -14.71 8.83
N SER A 69 4.06 -15.71 8.06
CA SER A 69 4.54 -17.07 8.21
C SER A 69 5.32 -17.49 6.98
N ALA A 70 5.84 -18.71 7.01
CA ALA A 70 6.55 -19.26 5.85
C ALA A 70 5.65 -19.36 4.62
N GLN A 71 4.34 -19.45 4.83
CA GLN A 71 3.37 -19.53 3.74
C GLN A 71 2.89 -18.14 3.28
N GLY A 72 3.45 -17.08 3.84
CA GLY A 72 3.06 -15.72 3.50
C GLY A 72 2.05 -15.15 4.49
N CYS A 73 1.52 -13.99 4.19
CA CYS A 73 0.56 -13.32 5.05
C CYS A 73 -0.85 -13.56 4.54
N GLN A 74 -1.50 -14.59 5.08
CA GLN A 74 -2.84 -14.99 4.62
C GLN A 74 -3.89 -13.91 4.86
N GLN A 75 -3.75 -13.17 5.96
CA GLN A 75 -4.71 -12.11 6.28
C GLN A 75 -4.64 -10.97 5.28
N LEU A 76 -3.43 -10.60 4.87
CA LEU A 76 -3.25 -9.55 3.89
C LEU A 76 -3.71 -10.02 2.52
N ASP A 77 -3.41 -11.27 2.15
CA ASP A 77 -3.88 -11.85 0.91
C ASP A 77 -5.41 -11.81 0.84
N ALA A 78 -6.07 -12.13 1.94
CA ALA A 78 -7.54 -12.10 1.99
C ALA A 78 -8.09 -10.69 1.76
N ARG A 79 -7.46 -9.69 2.35
CA ARG A 79 -7.89 -8.31 2.15
C ARG A 79 -7.74 -7.88 0.69
N ILE A 80 -6.67 -8.33 0.05
CA ILE A 80 -6.48 -8.04 -1.38
C ILE A 80 -7.54 -8.75 -2.20
N ALA A 81 -7.78 -10.04 -1.91
CA ALA A 81 -8.78 -10.83 -2.64
C ALA A 81 -10.19 -10.24 -2.52
N TYR A 82 -10.51 -9.64 -1.38
CA TYR A 82 -11.82 -9.01 -1.17
C TYR A 82 -11.84 -7.54 -1.61
N ASN A 83 -10.81 -7.10 -2.31
CA ASN A 83 -10.71 -5.74 -2.85
C ASN A 83 -10.77 -4.66 -1.76
N GLU A 84 -10.17 -4.95 -0.61
CA GLU A 84 -10.12 -4.01 0.51
C GLU A 84 -8.85 -3.17 0.51
N ILE A 85 -7.90 -3.50 -0.36
CA ILE A 85 -6.64 -2.77 -0.50
C ILE A 85 -6.66 -2.04 -1.82
N ASP A 86 -6.15 -0.82 -1.85
CA ASP A 86 -6.17 0.03 -3.04
C ASP A 86 -4.81 0.17 -3.71
N LEU A 87 -3.75 -0.13 -3.01
CA LEU A 87 -2.39 -0.02 -3.53
C LEU A 87 -1.49 -0.96 -2.75
N VAL A 88 -0.70 -1.75 -3.46
CA VAL A 88 0.25 -2.67 -2.82
C VAL A 88 1.66 -2.32 -3.25
N LEU A 89 2.52 -2.06 -2.26
CA LEU A 89 3.95 -1.84 -2.49
C LEU A 89 4.68 -3.01 -1.84
N PHE A 90 5.24 -3.89 -2.66
CA PHE A 90 5.95 -5.07 -2.18
C PHE A 90 7.37 -5.03 -2.74
N PHE A 91 8.30 -4.44 -1.98
CA PHE A 91 9.69 -4.34 -2.43
C PHE A 91 10.34 -5.70 -2.30
N CYS A 92 10.46 -6.37 -3.42
CA CYS A 92 11.04 -7.71 -3.45
C CYS A 92 12.51 -7.65 -3.81
N ASP A 93 13.24 -8.66 -3.35
CA ASP A 93 14.66 -8.79 -3.65
C ASP A 93 14.79 -9.65 -4.91
N ALA A 94 15.08 -8.99 -6.04
CA ALA A 94 15.16 -9.66 -7.33
C ALA A 94 16.31 -10.68 -7.37
N GLU A 95 17.25 -10.58 -6.43
CA GLU A 95 18.40 -11.47 -6.40
C GLU A 95 18.15 -12.73 -5.56
N SER A 96 17.08 -12.76 -4.78
CA SER A 96 16.82 -13.85 -3.83
C SER A 96 16.40 -15.16 -4.51
N GLY A 97 15.82 -15.07 -5.70
CA GLY A 97 15.33 -16.25 -6.40
C GLY A 97 14.04 -16.82 -5.86
N ASN A 98 13.43 -16.19 -4.86
CA ASN A 98 12.17 -16.65 -4.28
C ASN A 98 11.07 -15.65 -4.62
N PHE A 99 10.30 -15.98 -5.65
CA PHE A 99 9.27 -15.07 -6.16
C PHE A 99 7.85 -15.55 -5.93
N ASP A 100 7.67 -16.65 -5.21
CA ASP A 100 6.34 -17.25 -5.09
C ASP A 100 5.34 -16.31 -4.43
N GLU A 101 5.73 -15.70 -3.34
CA GLU A 101 4.82 -14.82 -2.60
C GLU A 101 4.50 -13.55 -3.40
N VAL A 102 5.53 -12.91 -3.97
CA VAL A 102 5.31 -11.69 -4.72
C VAL A 102 4.48 -11.95 -5.97
N ASN A 103 4.72 -13.08 -6.65
CA ASN A 103 3.95 -13.42 -7.83
C ASN A 103 2.49 -13.72 -7.49
N ARG A 104 2.24 -14.43 -6.39
CA ARG A 104 0.88 -14.73 -5.96
C ARG A 104 0.12 -13.45 -5.63
N MET A 105 0.77 -12.54 -4.89
CA MET A 105 0.14 -11.30 -4.50
C MET A 105 -0.12 -10.40 -5.70
N ALA A 106 0.81 -10.36 -6.66
CA ALA A 106 0.63 -9.58 -7.88
C ALA A 106 -0.58 -10.08 -8.66
N ARG A 107 -0.78 -11.40 -8.74
CA ARG A 107 -1.95 -11.95 -9.42
C ARG A 107 -3.25 -11.59 -8.73
N LEU A 108 -3.28 -11.63 -7.41
CA LEU A 108 -4.46 -11.20 -6.65
C LEU A 108 -4.78 -9.74 -6.95
N CYS A 109 -3.76 -8.91 -7.00
CA CYS A 109 -3.95 -7.50 -7.33
C CYS A 109 -4.49 -7.31 -8.73
N ASP A 110 -3.95 -8.05 -9.70
CA ASP A 110 -4.42 -7.95 -11.08
C ASP A 110 -5.90 -8.33 -11.22
N GLN A 111 -6.34 -9.32 -10.44
CA GLN A 111 -7.74 -9.74 -10.47
C GLN A 111 -8.69 -8.66 -9.98
N ARG A 112 -8.19 -7.74 -9.17
CA ARG A 112 -9.02 -6.70 -8.55
C ARG A 112 -8.68 -5.30 -9.04
N GLN A 113 -7.84 -5.19 -10.06
CA GLN A 113 -7.42 -3.89 -10.59
C GLN A 113 -6.74 -3.03 -9.50
N ILE A 114 -5.91 -3.66 -8.69
CA ILE A 114 -5.16 -2.98 -7.65
C ILE A 114 -3.75 -2.73 -8.16
N PRO A 115 -3.28 -1.48 -8.19
CA PRO A 115 -1.91 -1.19 -8.59
C PRO A 115 -0.91 -1.88 -7.66
N PHE A 116 0.14 -2.41 -8.27
CA PHE A 116 1.13 -3.18 -7.55
C PHE A 116 2.53 -2.74 -7.98
N ALA A 117 3.39 -2.42 -7.01
CA ALA A 117 4.76 -2.05 -7.28
C ALA A 117 5.70 -3.02 -6.56
N SER A 118 6.61 -3.64 -7.32
CA SER A 118 7.60 -4.54 -6.75
C SER A 118 8.97 -3.89 -6.59
N ASN A 119 9.09 -2.62 -6.94
CA ASN A 119 10.34 -1.88 -6.81
C ASN A 119 10.05 -0.42 -6.53
N VAL A 120 11.08 0.32 -6.08
CA VAL A 120 10.87 1.69 -5.63
C VAL A 120 10.53 2.63 -6.78
N ALA A 121 11.05 2.38 -7.97
CA ALA A 121 10.77 3.27 -9.11
C ALA A 121 9.28 3.27 -9.45
N THR A 122 8.68 2.08 -9.52
CA THR A 122 7.24 1.98 -9.76
C THR A 122 6.46 2.57 -8.59
N ALA A 123 6.91 2.30 -7.36
CA ALA A 123 6.24 2.80 -6.17
C ALA A 123 6.16 4.32 -6.15
N GLU A 124 7.22 5.01 -6.58
CA GLU A 124 7.22 6.46 -6.61
C GLU A 124 6.19 7.00 -7.58
N VAL A 125 6.09 6.41 -8.76
CA VAL A 125 5.09 6.81 -9.73
C VAL A 125 3.68 6.62 -9.17
N LEU A 126 3.45 5.46 -8.53
CA LEU A 126 2.13 5.14 -8.01
C LEU A 126 1.74 6.01 -6.81
N ILE A 127 2.69 6.29 -5.90
CA ILE A 127 2.35 7.10 -4.72
C ILE A 127 2.04 8.54 -5.12
N LEU A 128 2.73 9.06 -6.12
CA LEU A 128 2.43 10.39 -6.61
C LEU A 128 1.11 10.43 -7.36
N GLY A 129 0.80 9.38 -8.12
CA GLY A 129 -0.50 9.26 -8.77
C GLY A 129 -1.63 9.18 -7.76
N LEU A 130 -1.42 8.39 -6.70
CA LEU A 130 -2.39 8.32 -5.61
C LEU A 130 -2.68 9.71 -5.05
N ASN A 131 -1.62 10.46 -4.80
CA ASN A 131 -1.76 11.79 -4.18
C ASN A 131 -2.45 12.79 -5.10
N ARG A 132 -2.34 12.61 -6.42
CA ARG A 132 -3.06 13.45 -7.39
C ARG A 132 -4.52 13.08 -7.55
N GLY A 133 -4.93 11.93 -7.01
CA GLY A 133 -6.30 11.46 -7.16
C GLY A 133 -6.51 10.48 -8.30
N ASP A 134 -5.43 9.96 -8.90
CA ASP A 134 -5.53 9.06 -10.05
C ASP A 134 -6.23 7.75 -9.70
N LEU A 135 -6.30 7.39 -8.42
CA LEU A 135 -6.96 6.17 -7.97
C LEU A 135 -8.32 6.43 -7.32
N ASP A 136 -8.80 7.67 -7.33
CA ASP A 136 -10.05 8.01 -6.64
C ASP A 136 -11.25 7.25 -7.20
N TRP A 137 -11.19 6.83 -8.47
CA TRP A 137 -12.26 6.04 -9.06
C TRP A 137 -12.51 4.74 -8.28
N ARG A 138 -11.50 4.20 -7.60
CA ARG A 138 -11.66 2.97 -6.83
C ARG A 138 -12.64 3.16 -5.69
N ASP A 139 -12.67 4.34 -5.10
CA ASP A 139 -13.61 4.63 -4.02
C ASP A 139 -15.05 4.68 -4.54
N ILE A 140 -15.22 5.11 -5.78
CA ILE A 140 -16.54 5.18 -6.41
C ILE A 140 -17.08 3.78 -6.72
N VAL A 141 -16.23 2.92 -7.30
CA VAL A 141 -16.67 1.60 -7.74
C VAL A 141 -16.59 0.55 -6.63
N ASN A 142 -16.00 0.88 -5.49
CA ASN A 142 -15.83 -0.06 -4.39
C ASN A 142 -16.17 0.60 -3.05
N PRO A 143 -17.43 1.05 -2.86
CA PRO A 143 -17.79 1.80 -1.67
C PRO A 143 -17.76 0.98 -0.38
N LYS A 144 -17.76 -0.35 -0.45
CA LYS A 144 -17.82 -1.19 0.74
C LYS A 144 -16.63 -1.02 1.66
N LYS A 145 -15.52 -0.55 1.15
CA LYS A 145 -14.34 -0.36 2.00
C LYS A 145 -14.47 0.82 2.95
N LYS A 146 -15.53 1.60 2.81
CA LYS A 146 -15.78 2.73 3.68
C LYS A 146 -16.33 2.34 5.03
N SER A 147 -16.83 1.15 5.15
CA SER A 147 -17.41 0.73 6.42
C SER A 147 -16.40 0.28 7.45
#